data_c8dd28f4d198fe1f66756c0b02392d79
#
_entry.id   c8dd28f4d198fe1f66756c0b02392d79
#
_cell.length_a   1.000
_cell.length_b   1.000
_cell.length_c   1.000
_cell.angle_alpha   90.00
_cell.angle_beta   90.00
_cell.angle_gamma   90.00
#
_symmetry.space_group_name_H-M   'P 1'
#
loop_
_entity.id
_entity.type
_entity.pdbx_description
1 polymer ?
#
loop_
_entity_poly.entity_id
_entity_poly.type
_entity_poly.pdbx_seq_one_letter_code
_entity_poly.pdbx_strand_id
1 'polypeptide(L)'
;MNAHSYKQQLLQELYKPYLGCTGCHFDMPKATQIVFGTGTPATNLIFIGEAPGREEDLQGKPFVGRSGKLLDKIFDAMEISRNDIFITNIVKIRPPNNRRPLPHEIAISKQLLMNQIKIILPKVICTLGSAALEGLLGRMVKISQMRGKPISWNNTTVLPTFHPAFILRNPKKL
;
A
#
# COMPACT_ATOMS: atom_id res chain seq x y z
N MET A 1 28.09 4.36 2.22
CA MET A 1 26.77 3.70 2.05
C MET A 1 25.91 4.65 1.22
N ASN A 2 25.32 4.20 0.11
CA ASN A 2 24.43 5.06 -0.68
C ASN A 2 23.04 5.15 -0.04
N ALA A 3 22.24 6.15 -0.43
CA ALA A 3 20.91 6.40 0.16
C ALA A 3 19.94 5.21 0.01
N HIS A 4 20.04 4.42 -1.07
CA HIS A 4 19.25 3.22 -1.28
C HIS A 4 19.59 2.15 -0.21
N SER A 5 20.85 1.80 -0.05
CA SER A 5 21.33 0.80 0.91
C SER A 5 20.97 1.18 2.35
N TYR A 6 21.10 2.45 2.71
CA TYR A 6 20.75 2.95 4.04
C TYR A 6 19.25 2.83 4.33
N LYS A 7 18.39 3.31 3.43
CA LYS A 7 16.94 3.19 3.59
C LYS A 7 16.47 1.74 3.59
N GLN A 8 17.10 0.87 2.79
CA GLN A 8 16.80 -0.56 2.79
C GLN A 8 17.11 -1.20 4.14
N GLN A 9 18.24 -0.85 4.75
CA GLN A 9 18.60 -1.32 6.10
C GLN A 9 17.57 -0.83 7.14
N LEU A 10 17.18 0.45 7.10
CA LEU A 10 16.15 0.98 8.01
C LEU A 10 14.80 0.26 7.89
N LEU A 11 14.38 -0.09 6.67
CA LEU A 11 13.17 -0.89 6.47
C LEU A 11 13.32 -2.30 7.04
N GLN A 12 14.47 -2.95 6.87
CA GLN A 12 14.75 -4.27 7.45
C GLN A 12 14.68 -4.22 8.99
N GLU A 13 15.29 -3.22 9.60
CA GLU A 13 15.21 -3.02 11.06
C GLU A 13 13.76 -2.79 11.51
N LEU A 14 13.00 -1.97 10.79
CA LEU A 14 11.58 -1.72 11.04
C LEU A 14 10.75 -3.01 11.02
N TYR A 15 11.10 -3.97 10.15
CA TYR A 15 10.32 -5.22 9.98
C TYR A 15 10.71 -6.31 10.97
N LYS A 16 11.92 -6.27 11.56
CA LYS A 16 12.41 -7.31 12.50
C LYS A 16 11.42 -7.72 13.59
N PRO A 17 10.74 -6.79 14.31
CA PRO A 17 9.80 -7.16 15.36
C PRO A 17 8.59 -7.98 14.87
N TYR A 18 8.31 -7.93 13.57
CA TYR A 18 7.16 -8.58 12.97
C TYR A 18 7.49 -9.91 12.29
N LEU A 19 8.77 -10.26 12.17
CA LEU A 19 9.20 -11.51 11.55
C LEU A 19 8.88 -12.69 12.47
N GLY A 20 8.33 -13.77 11.89
CA GLY A 20 7.97 -14.99 12.64
C GLY A 20 6.65 -14.92 13.41
N CYS A 21 5.96 -13.79 13.37
CA CYS A 21 4.64 -13.66 13.98
C CYS A 21 3.59 -13.19 12.98
N THR A 22 2.76 -14.11 12.52
CA THR A 22 1.77 -13.86 11.47
C THR A 22 0.47 -13.22 11.95
N GLY A 23 0.15 -13.23 13.21
CA GLY A 23 -1.14 -12.73 13.71
C GLY A 23 -1.07 -11.87 14.97
N CYS A 24 -0.01 -12.02 15.76
CA CYS A 24 0.07 -11.46 17.11
C CYS A 24 0.12 -9.92 17.18
N HIS A 25 0.58 -9.24 16.14
CA HIS A 25 0.65 -7.78 16.12
C HIS A 25 -0.56 -7.11 15.45
N PHE A 26 -1.40 -7.86 14.75
CA PHE A 26 -2.44 -7.29 13.88
C PHE A 26 -3.86 -7.85 14.13
N ASP A 27 -4.03 -8.71 15.13
CA ASP A 27 -5.32 -9.32 15.51
C ASP A 27 -6.04 -10.03 14.34
N MET A 28 -5.27 -10.69 13.46
CA MET A 28 -5.78 -11.39 12.28
C MET A 28 -5.26 -12.84 12.21
N PRO A 29 -5.85 -13.79 12.93
CA PRO A 29 -5.27 -15.13 13.14
C PRO A 29 -5.27 -16.05 11.91
N LYS A 30 -5.94 -15.68 10.81
CA LYS A 30 -6.04 -16.50 9.58
C LYS A 30 -5.14 -16.04 8.44
N ALA A 31 -4.32 -15.02 8.64
CA ALA A 31 -3.37 -14.57 7.65
C ALA A 31 -2.13 -15.47 7.65
N THR A 32 -1.57 -15.72 6.45
CA THR A 32 -0.39 -16.55 6.29
C THR A 32 0.88 -15.78 6.64
N GLN A 33 0.95 -14.53 6.25
CA GLN A 33 2.12 -13.69 6.48
C GLN A 33 1.82 -12.19 6.40
N ILE A 34 2.79 -11.39 6.83
CA ILE A 34 2.74 -9.94 6.72
C ILE A 34 3.24 -9.51 5.33
N VAL A 35 2.47 -8.68 4.65
CA VAL A 35 2.84 -8.09 3.35
C VAL A 35 3.32 -6.67 3.57
N PHE A 36 4.62 -6.50 3.80
CA PHE A 36 5.20 -5.19 4.14
C PHE A 36 5.16 -4.18 3.00
N GLY A 37 5.44 -4.63 1.79
CA GLY A 37 5.60 -3.83 0.59
C GLY A 37 6.76 -4.34 -0.27
N THR A 38 6.87 -3.82 -1.50
CA THR A 38 7.95 -4.15 -2.44
C THR A 38 8.38 -2.94 -3.24
N GLY A 39 9.60 -2.98 -3.79
CA GLY A 39 10.18 -1.93 -4.60
C GLY A 39 11.36 -1.24 -3.93
N THR A 40 11.80 -0.11 -4.49
CA THR A 40 12.94 0.63 -3.96
C THR A 40 12.55 1.63 -2.88
N PRO A 41 13.22 1.67 -1.72
CA PRO A 41 13.01 2.72 -0.73
C PRO A 41 13.64 4.07 -1.10
N ALA A 42 14.45 4.11 -2.16
CA ALA A 42 15.05 5.34 -2.67
C ALA A 42 14.18 6.03 -3.74
N THR A 43 12.88 5.78 -3.69
CA THR A 43 11.91 6.36 -4.63
C THR A 43 11.30 7.66 -4.14
N ASN A 44 10.82 8.47 -5.09
CA ASN A 44 9.96 9.62 -4.81
C ASN A 44 8.46 9.28 -4.89
N LEU A 45 8.09 8.04 -5.27
CA LEU A 45 6.70 7.65 -5.55
C LEU A 45 6.33 6.36 -4.81
N ILE A 46 5.29 6.46 -3.97
CA ILE A 46 4.69 5.29 -3.29
C ILE A 46 3.27 5.06 -3.81
N PHE A 47 2.93 3.81 -4.07
CA PHE A 47 1.54 3.38 -4.25
C PHE A 47 1.02 2.69 -2.99
N ILE A 48 -0.16 3.10 -2.52
CA ILE A 48 -0.76 2.55 -1.30
C ILE A 48 -2.15 2.02 -1.63
N GLY A 49 -2.34 0.71 -1.49
CA GLY A 49 -3.64 0.05 -1.59
C GLY A 49 -4.34 -0.13 -0.25
N GLU A 50 -5.40 -0.94 -0.24
CA GLU A 50 -6.24 -1.21 0.93
C GLU A 50 -5.59 -2.27 1.84
N ALA A 51 -5.53 -3.51 1.37
CA ALA A 51 -5.04 -4.68 2.12
C ALA A 51 -4.60 -5.79 1.15
N PRO A 52 -3.78 -6.76 1.61
CA PRO A 52 -3.46 -7.93 0.81
C PRO A 52 -4.70 -8.78 0.51
N GLY A 53 -4.78 -9.30 -0.71
CA GLY A 53 -5.69 -10.38 -1.09
C GLY A 53 -5.05 -11.76 -0.86
N ARG A 54 -5.70 -12.82 -1.40
CA ARG A 54 -5.23 -14.20 -1.22
C ARG A 54 -3.84 -14.43 -1.82
N GLU A 55 -3.63 -13.99 -3.04
CA GLU A 55 -2.35 -14.23 -3.74
C GLU A 55 -1.21 -13.42 -3.09
N GLU A 56 -1.52 -12.21 -2.63
CA GLU A 56 -0.59 -11.36 -1.89
C GLU A 56 -0.20 -11.99 -0.55
N ASP A 57 -1.16 -12.55 0.18
CA ASP A 57 -0.96 -13.25 1.45
C ASP A 57 -0.08 -14.50 1.28
N LEU A 58 -0.28 -15.28 0.19
CA LEU A 58 0.52 -16.46 -0.11
C LEU A 58 1.96 -16.13 -0.52
N GLN A 59 2.16 -15.04 -1.28
CA GLN A 59 3.46 -14.68 -1.85
C GLN A 59 4.24 -13.65 -1.02
N GLY A 60 3.62 -13.02 -0.02
CA GLY A 60 4.23 -11.95 0.78
C GLY A 60 4.50 -10.66 0.01
N LYS A 61 3.90 -10.48 -1.16
CA LYS A 61 4.12 -9.33 -2.05
C LYS A 61 2.81 -8.62 -2.38
N PRO A 62 2.76 -7.27 -2.37
CA PRO A 62 1.54 -6.53 -2.69
C PRO A 62 1.26 -6.58 -4.20
N PHE A 63 -0.04 -6.57 -4.55
CA PHE A 63 -0.50 -6.45 -5.94
C PHE A 63 0.10 -7.49 -6.90
N VAL A 64 0.00 -8.79 -6.57
CA VAL A 64 0.41 -9.92 -7.43
C VAL A 64 -0.79 -10.67 -8.02
N GLY A 65 -2.00 -10.49 -7.48
CA GLY A 65 -3.23 -11.07 -7.99
C GLY A 65 -3.83 -10.32 -9.19
N ARG A 66 -5.11 -10.55 -9.49
CA ARG A 66 -5.81 -9.95 -10.64
C ARG A 66 -5.73 -8.41 -10.68
N SER A 67 -5.89 -7.77 -9.53
CA SER A 67 -5.77 -6.30 -9.39
C SER A 67 -4.34 -5.83 -9.66
N GLY A 68 -3.35 -6.60 -9.24
CA GLY A 68 -1.94 -6.34 -9.50
C GLY A 68 -1.61 -6.42 -10.98
N LYS A 69 -2.11 -7.43 -11.69
CA LYS A 69 -1.93 -7.56 -13.15
C LYS A 69 -2.51 -6.39 -13.94
N LEU A 70 -3.63 -5.80 -13.47
CA LEU A 70 -4.13 -4.55 -14.08
C LEU A 70 -3.21 -3.37 -13.73
N LEU A 71 -2.73 -3.30 -12.49
CA LEU A 71 -1.81 -2.24 -12.07
C LEU A 71 -0.51 -2.29 -12.88
N ASP A 72 0.00 -3.50 -13.20
CA ASP A 72 1.18 -3.67 -14.07
C ASP A 72 0.94 -3.06 -15.46
N LYS A 73 -0.21 -3.36 -16.08
CA LYS A 73 -0.56 -2.76 -17.38
C LYS A 73 -0.67 -1.24 -17.32
N ILE A 74 -1.12 -0.68 -16.21
CA ILE A 74 -1.16 0.77 -16.00
C ILE A 74 0.27 1.31 -15.88
N PHE A 75 1.15 0.63 -15.13
CA PHE A 75 2.55 1.01 -15.01
C PHE A 75 3.27 0.95 -16.36
N ASP A 76 3.05 -0.12 -17.14
CA ASP A 76 3.62 -0.27 -18.49
C ASP A 76 3.19 0.90 -19.39
N ALA A 77 1.90 1.28 -19.36
CA ALA A 77 1.37 2.40 -20.13
C ALA A 77 1.91 3.77 -19.67
N MET A 78 2.39 3.87 -18.43
CA MET A 78 3.02 5.07 -17.86
C MET A 78 4.56 5.02 -17.93
N GLU A 79 5.13 3.97 -18.53
CA GLU A 79 6.58 3.72 -18.58
C GLU A 79 7.24 3.70 -17.16
N ILE A 80 6.51 3.19 -16.17
CA ILE A 80 6.97 3.08 -14.79
C ILE A 80 7.32 1.62 -14.48
N SER A 81 8.55 1.36 -14.04
CA SER A 81 8.93 0.04 -13.53
C SER A 81 8.55 -0.13 -12.06
N ARG A 82 8.09 -1.33 -11.67
CA ARG A 82 7.91 -1.67 -10.24
C ARG A 82 9.18 -1.52 -9.42
N ASN A 83 10.34 -1.66 -10.05
CA ASN A 83 11.63 -1.52 -9.38
C ASN A 83 11.98 -0.07 -9.04
N ASP A 84 11.33 0.92 -9.68
CA ASP A 84 11.59 2.35 -9.48
C ASP A 84 10.67 3.01 -8.47
N ILE A 85 9.67 2.26 -7.99
CA ILE A 85 8.66 2.73 -7.05
C ILE A 85 8.61 1.84 -5.80
N PHE A 86 7.84 2.27 -4.79
CA PHE A 86 7.50 1.41 -3.65
C PHE A 86 5.99 1.18 -3.61
N ILE A 87 5.57 -0.07 -3.44
CA ILE A 87 4.16 -0.46 -3.42
C ILE A 87 3.85 -1.12 -2.08
N THR A 88 2.78 -0.69 -1.42
CA THR A 88 2.33 -1.25 -0.16
C THR A 88 0.82 -1.11 0.01
N ASN A 89 0.29 -1.42 1.21
CA ASN A 89 -1.11 -1.27 1.58
C ASN A 89 -1.23 -0.53 2.92
N ILE A 90 -2.42 0.02 3.20
CA ILE A 90 -2.76 0.57 4.52
C ILE A 90 -2.68 -0.53 5.56
N VAL A 91 -3.30 -1.68 5.31
CA VAL A 91 -3.25 -2.86 6.19
C VAL A 91 -2.22 -3.85 5.65
N LYS A 92 -1.38 -4.40 6.53
CA LYS A 92 -0.27 -5.28 6.15
C LYS A 92 -0.61 -6.76 6.14
N ILE A 93 -1.79 -7.11 6.60
CA ILE A 93 -2.27 -8.49 6.72
C ILE A 93 -3.59 -8.64 5.99
N ARG A 94 -3.82 -9.81 5.41
CA ARG A 94 -5.04 -10.14 4.70
C ARG A 94 -6.24 -10.24 5.65
N PRO A 95 -7.29 -9.40 5.49
CA PRO A 95 -8.53 -9.56 6.26
C PRO A 95 -9.26 -10.86 5.90
N PRO A 96 -9.96 -11.50 6.86
CA PRO A 96 -10.74 -12.70 6.59
C PRO A 96 -11.69 -12.53 5.41
N ASN A 97 -11.69 -13.50 4.50
CA ASN A 97 -12.51 -13.52 3.28
C ASN A 97 -12.33 -12.28 2.36
N ASN A 98 -11.20 -11.59 2.44
CA ASN A 98 -10.92 -10.33 1.72
C ASN A 98 -11.99 -9.25 1.99
N ARG A 99 -12.59 -9.23 3.18
CA ARG A 99 -13.50 -8.13 3.56
C ARG A 99 -12.74 -6.81 3.68
N ARG A 100 -13.45 -5.71 3.67
CA ARG A 100 -12.86 -4.41 4.00
C ARG A 100 -12.24 -4.45 5.40
N PRO A 101 -11.04 -3.89 5.60
CA PRO A 101 -10.42 -3.77 6.92
C PRO A 101 -11.29 -2.98 7.89
N LEU A 102 -11.32 -3.42 9.14
CA LEU A 102 -12.00 -2.71 10.22
C LEU A 102 -11.16 -1.51 10.70
N PRO A 103 -11.78 -0.48 11.32
CA PRO A 103 -11.05 0.70 11.80
C PRO A 103 -9.87 0.38 12.72
N HIS A 104 -10.01 -0.58 13.63
CA HIS A 104 -8.91 -0.99 14.53
C HIS A 104 -7.77 -1.69 13.77
N GLU A 105 -8.07 -2.52 12.76
CA GLU A 105 -7.05 -3.16 11.92
C GLU A 105 -6.24 -2.13 11.12
N ILE A 106 -6.91 -1.09 10.63
CA ILE A 106 -6.26 0.06 9.99
C ILE A 106 -5.38 0.80 11.00
N ALA A 107 -5.89 1.07 12.22
CA ALA A 107 -5.16 1.78 13.25
C ALA A 107 -3.86 1.07 13.66
N ILE A 108 -3.90 -0.25 13.86
CA ILE A 108 -2.74 -1.08 14.19
C ILE A 108 -1.70 -1.04 13.05
N SER A 109 -2.14 -1.21 11.81
CA SER A 109 -1.25 -1.21 10.65
C SER A 109 -0.69 0.17 10.30
N LYS A 110 -1.41 1.23 10.67
CA LYS A 110 -1.07 2.62 10.31
C LYS A 110 0.30 3.03 10.84
N GLN A 111 0.67 2.63 12.05
CA GLN A 111 1.98 3.00 12.62
C GLN A 111 3.13 2.47 11.75
N LEU A 112 3.03 1.22 11.30
CA LEU A 112 4.04 0.61 10.43
C LEU A 112 4.11 1.34 9.08
N LEU A 113 2.97 1.67 8.47
CA LEU A 113 2.93 2.45 7.23
C LEU A 113 3.55 3.85 7.42
N MET A 114 3.24 4.55 8.50
CA MET A 114 3.80 5.87 8.78
C MET A 114 5.32 5.83 8.92
N ASN A 115 5.85 4.78 9.56
CA ASN A 115 7.30 4.59 9.67
C ASN A 115 7.94 4.27 8.30
N GLN A 116 7.27 3.48 7.43
CA GLN A 116 7.72 3.29 6.05
C GLN A 116 7.80 4.62 5.29
N ILE A 117 6.76 5.45 5.36
CA ILE A 117 6.73 6.77 4.71
C ILE A 117 7.84 7.67 5.23
N LYS A 118 8.10 7.68 6.55
CA LYS A 118 9.19 8.45 7.17
C LYS A 118 10.59 8.00 6.73
N ILE A 119 10.78 6.71 6.45
CA ILE A 119 12.06 6.18 5.95
C ILE A 119 12.23 6.51 4.46
N ILE A 120 11.17 6.30 3.67
CA ILE A 120 11.21 6.47 2.22
C ILE A 120 11.24 7.95 1.83
N LEU A 121 10.53 8.82 2.55
CA LEU A 121 10.40 10.26 2.28
C LEU A 121 9.95 10.54 0.83
N PRO A 122 8.80 10.01 0.40
CA PRO A 122 8.33 10.19 -0.96
C PRO A 122 7.87 11.62 -1.21
N LYS A 123 8.00 12.10 -2.45
CA LYS A 123 7.39 13.37 -2.90
C LYS A 123 5.91 13.20 -3.24
N VAL A 124 5.54 11.99 -3.72
CA VAL A 124 4.18 11.67 -4.14
C VAL A 124 3.73 10.33 -3.55
N ILE A 125 2.51 10.30 -3.05
CA ILE A 125 1.81 9.09 -2.61
C ILE A 125 0.57 8.92 -3.49
N CYS A 126 0.51 7.88 -4.31
CA CYS A 126 -0.70 7.52 -5.04
C CYS A 126 -1.54 6.54 -4.21
N THR A 127 -2.75 6.96 -3.78
CA THR A 127 -3.65 6.07 -3.04
C THR A 127 -4.64 5.39 -3.98
N LEU A 128 -4.71 4.06 -3.89
CA LEU A 128 -5.55 3.21 -4.73
C LEU A 128 -6.86 2.88 -4.00
N GLY A 129 -7.89 3.66 -4.29
CA GLY A 129 -9.25 3.52 -3.73
C GLY A 129 -9.50 4.32 -2.46
N SER A 130 -10.79 4.34 -2.05
CA SER A 130 -11.25 5.12 -0.89
C SER A 130 -10.61 4.66 0.42
N ALA A 131 -10.52 3.33 0.66
CA ALA A 131 -10.00 2.79 1.91
C ALA A 131 -8.54 3.19 2.15
N ALA A 132 -7.69 3.18 1.11
CA ALA A 132 -6.31 3.65 1.19
C ALA A 132 -6.23 5.14 1.54
N LEU A 133 -7.05 5.97 0.88
CA LEU A 133 -7.09 7.41 1.14
C LEU A 133 -7.64 7.73 2.53
N GLU A 134 -8.74 7.08 2.93
CA GLU A 134 -9.36 7.24 4.26
C GLU A 134 -8.41 6.83 5.38
N GLY A 135 -7.74 5.69 5.22
CA GLY A 135 -6.75 5.20 6.19
C GLY A 135 -5.56 6.14 6.34
N LEU A 136 -5.08 6.74 5.24
CA LEU A 136 -3.99 7.71 5.25
C LEU A 136 -4.42 9.03 5.91
N LEU A 137 -5.54 9.60 5.46
CA LEU A 137 -6.04 10.91 5.93
C LEU A 137 -6.73 10.85 7.30
N GLY A 138 -7.19 9.68 7.75
CA GLY A 138 -7.94 9.51 9.00
C GLY A 138 -9.36 10.07 8.96
N ARG A 139 -9.97 10.22 7.77
CA ARG A 139 -11.34 10.72 7.59
C ARG A 139 -12.02 10.06 6.40
N MET A 140 -13.35 9.99 6.43
CA MET A 140 -14.15 9.49 5.32
C MET A 140 -14.02 10.38 4.08
N VAL A 141 -13.97 9.76 2.90
CA VAL A 141 -13.86 10.45 1.62
C VAL A 141 -14.77 9.83 0.54
N LYS A 142 -15.22 10.66 -0.40
CA LYS A 142 -15.88 10.20 -1.63
C LYS A 142 -14.83 10.16 -2.75
N ILE A 143 -14.29 8.98 -3.04
CA ILE A 143 -13.20 8.82 -4.03
C ILE A 143 -13.55 9.38 -5.41
N SER A 144 -14.80 9.32 -5.83
CA SER A 144 -15.27 9.89 -7.10
C SER A 144 -15.10 11.41 -7.20
N GLN A 145 -15.08 12.11 -6.06
CA GLN A 145 -14.88 13.56 -5.97
C GLN A 145 -13.40 13.93 -5.79
N MET A 146 -12.60 13.01 -5.26
CA MET A 146 -11.19 13.22 -4.91
C MET A 146 -10.22 12.72 -5.99
N ARG A 147 -10.65 11.77 -6.82
CA ARG A 147 -9.81 11.18 -7.88
C ARG A 147 -9.16 12.25 -8.76
N GLY A 148 -7.85 12.14 -8.95
CA GLY A 148 -7.07 13.02 -9.80
C GLY A 148 -6.80 14.42 -9.22
N LYS A 149 -7.29 14.72 -8.01
CA LYS A 149 -7.05 16.00 -7.35
C LYS A 149 -5.91 15.87 -6.34
N PRO A 150 -4.78 16.56 -6.53
CA PRO A 150 -3.68 16.54 -5.56
C PRO A 150 -4.11 17.10 -4.21
N ILE A 151 -3.65 16.47 -3.13
CA ILE A 151 -3.89 16.87 -1.75
C ILE A 151 -2.53 17.08 -1.10
N SER A 152 -2.28 18.24 -0.50
CA SER A 152 -1.11 18.46 0.34
C SER A 152 -1.28 17.72 1.68
N TRP A 153 -0.29 16.90 2.06
CA TRP A 153 -0.32 16.12 3.28
C TRP A 153 1.12 15.91 3.79
N ASN A 154 1.45 16.44 4.97
CA ASN A 154 2.76 16.29 5.63
C ASN A 154 3.97 16.46 4.67
N ASN A 155 4.02 17.58 3.95
CA ASN A 155 5.05 17.91 2.95
C ASN A 155 5.13 16.90 1.76
N THR A 156 4.10 16.11 1.55
CA THR A 156 3.99 15.14 0.45
C THR A 156 2.71 15.43 -0.32
N THR A 157 2.72 15.22 -1.63
CA THR A 157 1.51 15.27 -2.45
C THR A 157 0.82 13.92 -2.47
N VAL A 158 -0.43 13.85 -2.03
CA VAL A 158 -1.27 12.64 -2.15
C VAL A 158 -2.14 12.77 -3.40
N LEU A 159 -2.05 11.80 -4.31
CA LEU A 159 -2.86 11.71 -5.52
C LEU A 159 -3.81 10.52 -5.43
N PRO A 160 -5.11 10.73 -5.18
CA PRO A 160 -6.09 9.66 -5.10
C PRO A 160 -6.49 9.15 -6.49
N THR A 161 -6.65 7.83 -6.63
CA THR A 161 -7.25 7.23 -7.82
C THR A 161 -8.14 6.03 -7.46
N PHE A 162 -8.82 5.44 -8.44
CA PHE A 162 -9.62 4.24 -8.20
C PHE A 162 -8.73 3.03 -7.90
N HIS A 163 -9.26 2.11 -7.08
CA HIS A 163 -8.60 0.82 -6.86
C HIS A 163 -8.71 -0.03 -8.14
N PRO A 164 -7.63 -0.75 -8.56
CA PRO A 164 -7.68 -1.60 -9.75
C PRO A 164 -8.83 -2.62 -9.73
N ALA A 165 -9.17 -3.19 -8.57
CA ALA A 165 -10.33 -4.08 -8.43
C ALA A 165 -11.67 -3.41 -8.72
N PHE A 166 -11.80 -2.11 -8.48
CA PHE A 166 -13.00 -1.35 -8.87
C PHE A 166 -13.08 -1.22 -10.39
N ILE A 167 -11.96 -0.91 -11.05
CA ILE A 167 -11.86 -0.78 -12.50
C ILE A 167 -12.16 -2.12 -13.18
N LEU A 168 -11.64 -3.24 -12.66
CA LEU A 168 -11.95 -4.59 -13.18
C LEU A 168 -13.46 -4.91 -13.18
N ARG A 169 -14.19 -4.39 -12.18
CA ARG A 169 -15.67 -4.54 -12.11
C ARG A 169 -16.41 -3.49 -12.93
N ASN A 170 -15.76 -2.39 -13.29
CA ASN A 170 -16.33 -1.25 -13.99
C ASN A 170 -15.38 -0.78 -15.11
N PRO A 171 -15.20 -1.56 -16.20
CA PRO A 171 -14.18 -1.25 -17.23
C PRO A 171 -14.32 0.13 -17.89
N LYS A 172 -15.56 0.67 -17.95
CA LYS A 172 -15.82 2.01 -18.48
C LYS A 172 -15.25 3.17 -17.64
N LYS A 173 -14.62 2.87 -16.49
CA LYS A 173 -14.02 3.87 -15.57
C LYS A 173 -12.50 3.94 -15.65
N LEU A 174 -11.90 3.19 -16.58
CA LEU A 174 -10.46 3.23 -16.84
C LEU A 174 -10.00 4.59 -17.37
#